data_95e101f962856a41ec4f007544327d18
#
_entry.id   95e101f962856a41ec4f007544327d18
#
_cell.length_a   1.000
_cell.length_b   1.000
_cell.length_c   1.000
_cell.angle_alpha   90.00
_cell.angle_beta   90.00
_cell.angle_gamma   90.00
#
_symmetry.space_group_name_H-M   'P 1'
#
loop_
_entity.id
_entity.type
_entity.pdbx_description
1 polymer ?
#
loop_
_entity_poly.entity_id
_entity_poly.type
_entity_poly.pdbx_seq_one_letter_code
_entity_poly.pdbx_strand_id
1 'polypeptide(L)'
;MKKILFAALGLLCLASCAKQPCCQLEHPCYAYDATIYELNTRQLTEEGTFKAAEAVLPALKEIGVDIIWIMPIQKIGVLERKGSLGSYYAITDYCQFNPEFGTRADFEHFLAEAHKLGLKVILDWVANHTAPDSEWTKNDGWHYRDSLGNLMVQYDWTDISKLNYDNQDMRAAMKQAMHWWMDTIGIDGFRCDVAGEVPTDFWNDAMAEIKAKHPNMFTLAEDEAKAQELTE
;
A
#
# COMPACT_ATOMS: atom_id res chain seq x y z
N MET A 1 -19.29 44.43 -63.95
CA MET A 1 -19.96 43.79 -62.79
C MET A 1 -19.08 42.64 -62.29
N LYS A 2 -18.26 42.90 -61.29
CA LYS A 2 -17.30 41.89 -60.71
C LYS A 2 -17.96 41.22 -59.54
N LYS A 3 -18.17 39.93 -59.57
CA LYS A 3 -18.63 39.10 -58.44
C LYS A 3 -17.44 38.77 -57.54
N ILE A 4 -17.47 39.24 -56.29
CA ILE A 4 -16.52 38.91 -55.27
C ILE A 4 -17.02 37.65 -54.54
N LEU A 5 -16.26 36.58 -54.61
CA LEU A 5 -16.52 35.32 -53.94
C LEU A 5 -15.82 35.36 -52.57
N PHE A 6 -16.57 35.41 -51.49
CA PHE A 6 -16.03 35.25 -50.13
C PHE A 6 -15.88 33.77 -49.81
N ALA A 7 -14.64 33.30 -49.74
CA ALA A 7 -14.32 31.99 -49.18
C ALA A 7 -14.17 32.11 -47.64
N ALA A 8 -15.12 31.58 -46.89
CA ALA A 8 -15.03 31.47 -45.44
C ALA A 8 -14.13 30.31 -45.10
N LEU A 9 -12.91 30.59 -44.62
CA LEU A 9 -11.98 29.63 -44.11
C LEU A 9 -12.35 29.31 -42.66
N GLY A 10 -13.08 28.20 -42.43
CA GLY A 10 -13.37 27.69 -41.09
C GLY A 10 -12.15 27.09 -40.47
N LEU A 11 -11.53 27.79 -39.50
CA LEU A 11 -10.47 27.25 -38.66
C LEU A 11 -11.13 26.28 -37.65
N LEU A 12 -11.02 24.97 -37.90
CA LEU A 12 -11.27 23.95 -36.89
C LEU A 12 -10.09 24.00 -35.92
N CYS A 13 -10.28 24.62 -34.77
CA CYS A 13 -9.41 24.42 -33.62
C CYS A 13 -9.66 23.00 -33.08
N LEU A 14 -8.87 22.03 -33.54
CA LEU A 14 -8.69 20.78 -32.82
C LEU A 14 -7.96 21.12 -31.52
N ALA A 15 -8.71 21.30 -30.44
CA ALA A 15 -8.14 21.29 -29.12
C ALA A 15 -7.58 19.88 -28.87
N SER A 16 -6.31 19.68 -29.25
CA SER A 16 -5.54 18.56 -28.80
C SER A 16 -5.44 18.67 -27.28
N CYS A 17 -6.13 17.81 -26.53
CA CYS A 17 -5.79 17.55 -25.15
C CYS A 17 -4.36 16.97 -25.14
N ALA A 18 -3.37 17.85 -25.16
CA ALA A 18 -2.00 17.46 -24.89
C ALA A 18 -1.97 16.95 -23.45
N LYS A 19 -1.89 15.61 -23.28
CA LYS A 19 -1.56 15.04 -21.98
C LYS A 19 -0.27 15.72 -21.50
N GLN A 20 -0.35 16.34 -20.33
CA GLN A 20 0.82 16.96 -19.70
C GLN A 20 1.96 15.94 -19.65
N PRO A 21 3.20 16.29 -19.99
CA PRO A 21 4.29 15.32 -19.94
C PRO A 21 4.48 14.85 -18.51
N CYS A 22 4.35 13.55 -18.29
CA CYS A 22 4.44 12.89 -16.98
C CYS A 22 5.72 13.20 -16.18
N CYS A 23 6.77 13.69 -16.83
CA CYS A 23 8.05 14.01 -16.19
C CYS A 23 8.05 15.23 -15.25
N GLN A 24 6.91 15.92 -15.11
CA GLN A 24 6.76 17.09 -14.21
C GLN A 24 5.76 16.84 -13.08
N LEU A 25 5.25 15.62 -12.94
CA LEU A 25 4.25 15.30 -11.93
C LEU A 25 4.91 14.70 -10.68
N GLU A 26 4.45 15.08 -9.49
CA GLU A 26 4.94 14.58 -8.20
C GLU A 26 4.56 13.10 -7.99
N HIS A 27 3.46 12.66 -8.62
CA HIS A 27 2.95 11.29 -8.54
C HIS A 27 3.03 10.58 -9.89
N PRO A 28 3.00 9.25 -9.91
CA PRO A 28 2.94 8.48 -11.16
C PRO A 28 1.75 8.90 -12.00
N CYS A 29 1.92 9.01 -13.32
CA CYS A 29 0.86 9.46 -14.23
C CYS A 29 -0.44 8.67 -14.11
N TYR A 30 -0.37 7.38 -13.80
CA TYR A 30 -1.53 6.52 -13.65
C TYR A 30 -2.37 6.86 -12.40
N ALA A 31 -1.81 7.58 -11.43
CA ALA A 31 -2.47 7.85 -10.15
C ALA A 31 -3.52 8.97 -10.23
N TYR A 32 -3.38 9.91 -11.20
CA TYR A 32 -4.19 11.13 -11.24
C TYR A 32 -5.67 10.88 -11.60
N ASP A 33 -5.94 9.88 -12.42
CA ASP A 33 -7.31 9.52 -12.84
C ASP A 33 -7.69 8.11 -12.38
N ALA A 34 -6.93 7.53 -11.43
CA ALA A 34 -7.09 6.15 -11.03
C ALA A 34 -8.30 5.90 -10.13
N THR A 35 -9.00 4.83 -10.41
CA THR A 35 -9.99 4.25 -9.50
C THR A 35 -9.32 3.19 -8.63
N ILE A 36 -9.43 3.34 -7.31
CA ILE A 36 -8.86 2.41 -6.33
C ILE A 36 -9.95 1.46 -5.84
N TYR A 37 -9.66 0.18 -5.80
CA TYR A 37 -10.51 -0.85 -5.21
C TYR A 37 -9.79 -1.48 -4.02
N GLU A 38 -10.37 -1.37 -2.82
CA GLU A 38 -9.90 -2.05 -1.63
C GLU A 38 -10.29 -3.52 -1.69
N LEU A 39 -9.30 -4.41 -1.69
CA LEU A 39 -9.48 -5.85 -1.80
C LEU A 39 -9.16 -6.55 -0.48
N ASN A 40 -10.17 -7.18 0.11
CA ASN A 40 -10.01 -8.06 1.25
C ASN A 40 -9.91 -9.51 0.77
N THR A 41 -8.71 -10.09 0.78
CA THR A 41 -8.46 -11.45 0.27
C THR A 41 -9.33 -12.50 0.98
N ARG A 42 -9.52 -12.38 2.30
CA ARG A 42 -10.32 -13.33 3.10
C ARG A 42 -11.81 -13.31 2.74
N GLN A 43 -12.34 -12.18 2.27
CA GLN A 43 -13.78 -11.96 2.10
C GLN A 43 -14.22 -11.81 0.64
N LEU A 44 -13.28 -11.70 -0.30
CA LEU A 44 -13.60 -11.47 -1.71
C LEU A 44 -14.31 -12.66 -2.36
N THR A 45 -13.90 -13.87 -1.97
CA THR A 45 -14.45 -15.13 -2.48
C THR A 45 -14.73 -16.09 -1.31
N GLU A 46 -15.47 -17.14 -1.58
CA GLU A 46 -15.76 -18.18 -0.57
C GLU A 46 -14.47 -18.85 -0.06
N GLU A 47 -13.50 -19.06 -0.96
CA GLU A 47 -12.23 -19.70 -0.62
C GLU A 47 -11.28 -18.77 0.14
N GLY A 48 -11.39 -17.45 -0.04
CA GLY A 48 -10.59 -16.45 0.65
C GLY A 48 -9.10 -16.52 0.33
N THR A 49 -8.71 -16.89 -0.89
CA THR A 49 -7.32 -17.13 -1.29
C THR A 49 -6.87 -16.24 -2.45
N PHE A 50 -5.56 -16.06 -2.64
CA PHE A 50 -4.99 -15.34 -3.79
C PHE A 50 -5.43 -15.94 -5.12
N LYS A 51 -5.44 -17.26 -5.20
CA LYS A 51 -5.85 -17.99 -6.41
C LYS A 51 -7.32 -17.74 -6.77
N ALA A 52 -8.20 -17.69 -5.78
CA ALA A 52 -9.60 -17.39 -6.02
C ALA A 52 -9.81 -15.90 -6.35
N ALA A 53 -9.06 -15.00 -5.68
CA ALA A 53 -9.09 -13.56 -5.94
C ALA A 53 -8.63 -13.24 -7.39
N GLU A 54 -7.69 -13.98 -7.94
CA GLU A 54 -7.22 -13.82 -9.32
C GLU A 54 -8.35 -13.93 -10.33
N ALA A 55 -9.29 -14.86 -10.13
CA ALA A 55 -10.43 -15.04 -11.03
C ALA A 55 -11.36 -13.80 -11.10
N VAL A 56 -11.28 -12.90 -10.13
CA VAL A 56 -12.09 -11.67 -10.06
C VAL A 56 -11.43 -10.50 -10.81
N LEU A 57 -10.12 -10.55 -11.06
CA LEU A 57 -9.35 -9.46 -11.69
C LEU A 57 -9.94 -8.95 -13.01
N PRO A 58 -10.37 -9.80 -13.96
CA PRO A 58 -10.97 -9.32 -15.21
C PRO A 58 -12.23 -8.47 -14.98
N ALA A 59 -13.08 -8.86 -14.04
CA ALA A 59 -14.30 -8.12 -13.71
C ALA A 59 -13.97 -6.76 -13.06
N LEU A 60 -12.97 -6.70 -12.18
CA LEU A 60 -12.49 -5.44 -11.62
C LEU A 60 -11.98 -4.49 -12.71
N LYS A 61 -11.23 -5.01 -13.67
CA LYS A 61 -10.76 -4.20 -14.80
C LYS A 61 -11.91 -3.72 -15.70
N GLU A 62 -12.90 -4.56 -15.96
CA GLU A 62 -14.07 -4.21 -16.77
C GLU A 62 -14.89 -3.05 -16.17
N ILE A 63 -15.02 -2.99 -14.84
CA ILE A 63 -15.70 -1.89 -14.15
C ILE A 63 -14.84 -0.63 -13.99
N GLY A 64 -13.61 -0.62 -14.48
CA GLY A 64 -12.74 0.55 -14.53
C GLY A 64 -11.82 0.72 -13.33
N VAL A 65 -11.51 -0.35 -12.59
CA VAL A 65 -10.47 -0.31 -11.54
C VAL A 65 -9.09 -0.18 -12.19
N ASP A 66 -8.25 0.66 -11.62
CA ASP A 66 -6.86 0.87 -12.04
C ASP A 66 -5.86 0.41 -10.98
N ILE A 67 -6.18 0.61 -9.70
CA ILE A 67 -5.33 0.24 -8.57
C ILE A 67 -6.10 -0.68 -7.63
N ILE A 68 -5.53 -1.83 -7.32
CA ILE A 68 -5.98 -2.70 -6.24
C ILE A 68 -5.18 -2.33 -5.00
N TRP A 69 -5.85 -1.84 -3.97
CA TRP A 69 -5.31 -1.76 -2.62
C TRP A 69 -5.66 -3.06 -1.90
N ILE A 70 -4.68 -3.96 -1.78
CA ILE A 70 -4.86 -5.22 -1.09
C ILE A 70 -4.64 -5.02 0.42
N MET A 71 -5.64 -5.38 1.24
CA MET A 71 -5.53 -5.37 2.71
C MET A 71 -4.35 -6.23 3.17
N PRO A 72 -3.88 -6.10 4.43
CA PRO A 72 -2.65 -6.77 4.85
C PRO A 72 -2.71 -8.28 4.59
N ILE A 73 -1.69 -8.79 3.92
CA ILE A 73 -1.54 -10.21 3.54
C ILE A 73 -0.36 -10.89 4.22
N GLN A 74 0.31 -10.16 5.09
CA GLN A 74 1.42 -10.67 5.86
C GLN A 74 0.94 -11.65 6.96
N LYS A 75 1.86 -12.46 7.46
CA LYS A 75 1.60 -13.38 8.55
C LYS A 75 1.17 -12.63 9.81
N ILE A 76 0.08 -13.07 10.43
CA ILE A 76 -0.52 -12.45 11.61
C ILE A 76 -0.26 -13.25 12.89
N GLY A 77 -0.41 -12.58 14.04
CA GLY A 77 -0.22 -13.14 15.37
C GLY A 77 -1.30 -14.11 15.82
N VAL A 78 -0.98 -14.85 16.87
CA VAL A 78 -1.92 -15.73 17.58
C VAL A 78 -2.11 -15.31 19.04
N LEU A 79 -1.13 -14.60 19.62
CA LEU A 79 -1.22 -14.10 20.99
C LEU A 79 -2.17 -12.90 21.04
N GLU A 80 -3.06 -12.87 22.01
CA GLU A 80 -4.10 -11.83 22.19
C GLU A 80 -5.00 -11.62 20.95
N ARG A 81 -5.11 -12.63 20.10
CA ARG A 81 -5.88 -12.57 18.85
C ARG A 81 -7.33 -12.24 19.10
N LYS A 82 -7.85 -11.22 18.44
CA LYS A 82 -9.27 -10.85 18.47
C LYS A 82 -10.06 -11.73 17.49
N GLY A 83 -11.12 -12.35 18.00
CA GLY A 83 -11.96 -13.27 17.24
C GLY A 83 -11.23 -14.57 16.84
N SER A 84 -11.89 -15.44 16.09
CA SER A 84 -11.36 -16.75 15.71
C SER A 84 -10.27 -16.67 14.64
N LEU A 85 -10.35 -15.69 13.73
CA LEU A 85 -9.46 -15.55 12.58
C LEU A 85 -8.35 -14.52 12.80
N GLY A 86 -8.48 -13.64 13.80
CA GLY A 86 -7.53 -12.56 14.08
C GLY A 86 -7.61 -11.38 13.11
N SER A 87 -6.97 -10.30 13.50
CA SER A 87 -6.85 -9.07 12.69
C SER A 87 -5.76 -9.22 11.64
N TYR A 88 -6.02 -8.77 10.42
CA TYR A 88 -5.02 -8.63 9.37
C TYR A 88 -3.89 -7.68 9.77
N TYR A 89 -4.21 -6.69 10.62
CA TYR A 89 -3.30 -5.63 11.06
C TYR A 89 -2.38 -6.06 12.21
N ALA A 90 -2.61 -7.22 12.85
CA ALA A 90 -1.73 -7.77 13.88
C ALA A 90 -0.60 -8.60 13.24
N ILE A 91 0.36 -7.94 12.56
CA ILE A 91 1.41 -8.57 11.77
C ILE A 91 2.52 -9.12 12.68
N THR A 92 2.93 -10.38 12.45
CA THR A 92 4.10 -10.99 13.14
C THR A 92 5.38 -10.92 12.31
N ASP A 93 5.26 -10.99 10.98
CA ASP A 93 6.40 -10.99 10.08
C ASP A 93 6.05 -10.26 8.80
N TYR A 94 6.77 -9.17 8.51
CA TYR A 94 6.50 -8.29 7.38
C TYR A 94 6.84 -8.91 6.02
N CYS A 95 7.71 -9.94 5.98
CA CYS A 95 8.17 -10.56 4.74
C CYS A 95 7.63 -11.99 4.54
N GLN A 96 6.72 -12.45 5.41
CA GLN A 96 6.03 -13.72 5.26
C GLN A 96 4.55 -13.51 4.93
N PHE A 97 4.02 -14.36 4.07
CA PHE A 97 2.61 -14.34 3.70
C PHE A 97 1.74 -15.05 4.75
N ASN A 98 0.53 -14.58 4.94
CA ASN A 98 -0.47 -15.29 5.74
C ASN A 98 -0.86 -16.60 5.02
N PRO A 99 -0.62 -17.77 5.66
CA PRO A 99 -0.89 -19.05 5.02
C PRO A 99 -2.38 -19.31 4.73
N GLU A 100 -3.30 -18.55 5.35
CA GLU A 100 -4.73 -18.60 5.01
C GLU A 100 -4.98 -18.24 3.55
N PHE A 101 -4.20 -17.32 2.98
CA PHE A 101 -4.43 -16.77 1.63
C PHE A 101 -3.73 -17.57 0.54
N GLY A 102 -2.83 -18.46 0.91
CA GLY A 102 -2.01 -19.24 -0.01
C GLY A 102 -0.51 -19.02 0.19
N THR A 103 0.26 -19.37 -0.82
CA THR A 103 1.72 -19.27 -0.83
C THR A 103 2.19 -17.96 -1.45
N ARG A 104 3.48 -17.65 -1.26
CA ARG A 104 4.15 -16.57 -2.00
C ARG A 104 3.97 -16.73 -3.52
N ALA A 105 4.11 -17.94 -4.04
CA ALA A 105 3.97 -18.21 -5.47
C ALA A 105 2.54 -17.92 -5.98
N ASP A 106 1.52 -18.19 -5.16
CA ASP A 106 0.14 -17.86 -5.52
C ASP A 106 -0.07 -16.34 -5.58
N PHE A 107 0.53 -15.57 -4.65
CA PHE A 107 0.49 -14.11 -4.72
C PHE A 107 1.28 -13.54 -5.89
N GLU A 108 2.48 -14.05 -6.17
CA GLU A 108 3.28 -13.61 -7.32
C GLU A 108 2.54 -13.88 -8.64
N HIS A 109 1.79 -14.98 -8.72
CA HIS A 109 0.93 -15.27 -9.89
C HIS A 109 -0.24 -14.28 -9.97
N PHE A 110 -0.96 -14.04 -8.88
CA PHE A 110 -2.01 -13.01 -8.80
C PHE A 110 -1.50 -11.64 -9.26
N LEU A 111 -0.33 -11.22 -8.76
CA LEU A 111 0.29 -9.94 -9.12
C LEU A 111 0.63 -9.88 -10.62
N ALA A 112 1.18 -10.96 -11.17
CA ALA A 112 1.50 -11.04 -12.59
C ALA A 112 0.22 -10.96 -13.48
N GLU A 113 -0.87 -11.62 -13.09
CA GLU A 113 -2.13 -11.54 -13.81
C GLU A 113 -2.78 -10.14 -13.70
N ALA A 114 -2.70 -9.50 -12.52
CA ALA A 114 -3.13 -8.12 -12.35
C ALA A 114 -2.34 -7.17 -13.29
N HIS A 115 -1.02 -7.31 -13.34
CA HIS A 115 -0.17 -6.49 -14.22
C HIS A 115 -0.46 -6.73 -15.71
N LYS A 116 -0.74 -7.96 -16.15
CA LYS A 116 -1.16 -8.26 -17.53
C LYS A 116 -2.45 -7.54 -17.94
N LEU A 117 -3.36 -7.34 -17.00
CA LEU A 117 -4.59 -6.56 -17.19
C LEU A 117 -4.36 -5.05 -17.09
N GLY A 118 -3.14 -4.61 -16.79
CA GLY A 118 -2.82 -3.19 -16.57
C GLY A 118 -3.31 -2.63 -15.25
N LEU A 119 -3.63 -3.50 -14.28
CA LEU A 119 -3.93 -3.13 -12.91
C LEU A 119 -2.63 -2.88 -12.13
N LYS A 120 -2.66 -1.93 -11.21
CA LYS A 120 -1.62 -1.72 -10.20
C LYS A 120 -2.03 -2.38 -8.90
N VAL A 121 -1.05 -2.87 -8.12
CA VAL A 121 -1.32 -3.50 -6.82
C VAL A 121 -0.48 -2.82 -5.76
N ILE A 122 -1.14 -2.17 -4.81
CA ILE A 122 -0.50 -1.60 -3.63
C ILE A 122 -0.87 -2.42 -2.39
N LEU A 123 0.08 -2.51 -1.45
CA LEU A 123 -0.08 -3.29 -0.24
C LEU A 123 -0.44 -2.38 0.94
N ASP A 124 -1.41 -2.79 1.74
CA ASP A 124 -1.68 -2.16 3.02
C ASP A 124 -0.51 -2.39 3.98
N TRP A 125 0.11 -1.31 4.44
CA TRP A 125 1.35 -1.32 5.18
C TRP A 125 1.15 -0.85 6.62
N VAL A 126 1.27 -1.79 7.55
CA VAL A 126 1.06 -1.55 8.98
C VAL A 126 2.39 -1.17 9.64
N ALA A 127 2.72 0.12 9.61
CA ALA A 127 4.01 0.60 10.14
C ALA A 127 3.97 0.97 11.64
N ASN A 128 2.78 1.21 12.21
CA ASN A 128 2.66 1.71 13.57
C ASN A 128 2.91 0.65 14.66
N HIS A 129 2.62 -0.61 14.38
CA HIS A 129 2.60 -1.68 15.38
C HIS A 129 2.84 -3.06 14.77
N THR A 130 3.09 -4.05 15.62
CA THR A 130 3.12 -5.48 15.27
C THR A 130 2.16 -6.25 16.19
N ALA A 131 1.94 -7.53 15.91
CA ALA A 131 1.37 -8.43 16.89
C ALA A 131 2.32 -8.61 18.10
N PRO A 132 1.81 -8.93 19.31
CA PRO A 132 2.64 -9.07 20.50
C PRO A 132 3.56 -10.30 20.47
N ASP A 133 3.31 -11.26 19.59
CA ASP A 133 4.14 -12.44 19.33
C ASP A 133 5.05 -12.30 18.08
N SER A 134 5.22 -11.09 17.57
CA SER A 134 6.19 -10.81 16.51
C SER A 134 7.62 -11.08 16.99
N GLU A 135 8.48 -11.62 16.09
CA GLU A 135 9.90 -11.77 16.36
C GLU A 135 10.58 -10.42 16.69
N TRP A 136 10.05 -9.32 16.19
CA TRP A 136 10.55 -7.98 16.48
C TRP A 136 10.43 -7.59 17.95
N THR A 137 9.53 -8.21 18.73
CA THR A 137 9.39 -7.95 20.17
C THR A 137 10.58 -8.45 20.99
N LYS A 138 11.41 -9.31 20.41
CA LYS A 138 12.64 -9.84 21.01
C LYS A 138 13.84 -8.90 20.88
N ASN A 139 13.74 -7.89 20.01
CA ASN A 139 14.79 -6.89 19.84
C ASN A 139 14.61 -5.79 20.87
N ASP A 140 15.68 -5.50 21.62
CA ASP A 140 15.64 -4.50 22.67
C ASP A 140 15.35 -3.10 22.10
N GLY A 141 14.39 -2.40 22.74
CA GLY A 141 14.01 -1.05 22.38
C GLY A 141 13.23 -0.88 21.07
N TRP A 142 12.89 -1.97 20.35
CA TRP A 142 12.10 -1.87 19.10
C TRP A 142 10.61 -1.60 19.34
N HIS A 143 10.11 -1.92 20.53
CA HIS A 143 8.75 -1.63 20.97
C HIS A 143 8.76 -0.76 22.22
N TYR A 144 7.77 0.08 22.37
CA TYR A 144 7.55 0.76 23.64
C TYR A 144 7.14 -0.25 24.71
N ARG A 145 7.68 -0.06 25.92
CA ARG A 145 7.35 -0.87 27.10
C ARG A 145 6.97 0.04 28.26
N ASP A 146 6.08 -0.44 29.12
CA ASP A 146 5.74 0.21 30.37
C ASP A 146 6.88 0.08 31.41
N SER A 147 6.69 0.70 32.59
CA SER A 147 7.67 0.64 33.68
C SER A 147 7.89 -0.76 34.27
N LEU A 148 7.02 -1.72 33.97
CA LEU A 148 7.11 -3.11 34.36
C LEU A 148 7.74 -3.99 33.25
N GLY A 149 8.05 -3.42 32.11
CA GLY A 149 8.61 -4.10 30.95
C GLY A 149 7.60 -4.77 30.03
N ASN A 150 6.29 -4.57 30.24
CA ASN A 150 5.26 -5.10 29.33
C ASN A 150 5.21 -4.29 28.03
N LEU A 151 4.90 -4.96 26.93
CA LEU A 151 4.67 -4.31 25.64
C LEU A 151 3.49 -3.34 25.75
N MET A 152 3.65 -2.15 25.20
CA MET A 152 2.58 -1.14 25.20
C MET A 152 1.64 -1.38 24.02
N VAL A 153 0.35 -1.38 24.32
CA VAL A 153 -0.73 -1.31 23.33
C VAL A 153 -1.02 0.15 22.98
N GLN A 154 -1.75 0.37 21.90
CA GLN A 154 -2.27 1.68 21.53
C GLN A 154 -3.80 1.63 21.59
N TYR A 155 -4.42 2.65 22.19
CA TYR A 155 -5.87 2.69 22.41
C TYR A 155 -6.37 1.42 23.11
N ASP A 156 -7.41 0.80 22.59
CA ASP A 156 -7.99 -0.49 23.02
C ASP A 156 -7.58 -1.67 22.14
N TRP A 157 -6.51 -1.50 21.32
CA TRP A 157 -6.01 -2.51 20.39
C TRP A 157 -5.10 -3.51 21.10
N THR A 158 -5.70 -4.41 21.89
CA THR A 158 -4.98 -5.34 22.77
C THR A 158 -4.21 -6.44 22.02
N ASP A 159 -4.50 -6.62 20.74
CA ASP A 159 -3.86 -7.60 19.84
C ASP A 159 -2.62 -7.06 19.11
N ILE A 160 -2.17 -5.83 19.47
CA ILE A 160 -0.99 -5.20 18.91
C ILE A 160 -0.01 -4.67 19.97
N SER A 161 1.21 -4.41 19.53
CA SER A 161 2.26 -3.79 20.32
C SER A 161 2.91 -2.64 19.55
N LYS A 162 2.94 -1.43 20.16
CA LYS A 162 3.40 -0.20 19.52
C LYS A 162 4.90 -0.23 19.26
N LEU A 163 5.30 0.06 18.02
CA LEU A 163 6.70 0.20 17.59
C LEU A 163 7.30 1.51 18.11
N ASN A 164 8.59 1.44 18.45
CA ASN A 164 9.37 2.56 18.94
C ASN A 164 10.21 3.20 17.83
N TYR A 165 9.73 4.27 17.26
CA TYR A 165 10.41 5.01 16.19
C TYR A 165 11.60 5.87 16.66
N ASP A 166 11.91 5.95 17.96
CA ASP A 166 13.17 6.51 18.43
C ASP A 166 14.35 5.57 18.17
N ASN A 167 14.06 4.27 17.97
CA ASN A 167 15.07 3.25 17.69
C ASN A 167 15.42 3.21 16.19
N GLN A 168 16.67 3.53 15.86
CA GLN A 168 17.12 3.60 14.47
C GLN A 168 17.25 2.24 13.78
N ASP A 169 17.56 1.18 14.52
CA ASP A 169 17.65 -0.18 13.96
C ASP A 169 16.26 -0.69 13.58
N MET A 170 15.24 -0.39 14.39
CA MET A 170 13.84 -0.68 14.05
C MET A 170 13.41 0.07 12.78
N ARG A 171 13.72 1.39 12.68
CA ARG A 171 13.43 2.18 11.48
C ARG A 171 14.11 1.58 10.23
N ALA A 172 15.37 1.17 10.36
CA ALA A 172 16.10 0.53 9.26
C ALA A 172 15.46 -0.80 8.84
N ALA A 173 15.05 -1.63 9.81
CA ALA A 173 14.36 -2.89 9.54
C ALA A 173 12.99 -2.67 8.86
N MET A 174 12.24 -1.65 9.27
CA MET A 174 10.97 -1.28 8.63
C MET A 174 11.19 -0.89 7.16
N LYS A 175 12.16 -0.01 6.89
CA LYS A 175 12.52 0.34 5.50
C LYS A 175 12.97 -0.86 4.69
N GLN A 176 13.78 -1.74 5.28
CA GLN A 176 14.24 -2.96 4.61
C GLN A 176 13.08 -3.88 4.23
N ALA A 177 12.08 -4.03 5.10
CA ALA A 177 10.88 -4.81 4.79
C ALA A 177 10.08 -4.18 3.64
N MET A 178 9.93 -2.85 3.60
CA MET A 178 9.29 -2.15 2.47
C MET A 178 10.07 -2.37 1.17
N HIS A 179 11.39 -2.23 1.19
CA HIS A 179 12.23 -2.53 0.04
C HIS A 179 12.06 -3.96 -0.46
N TRP A 180 11.95 -4.93 0.44
CA TRP A 180 11.74 -6.32 0.05
C TRP A 180 10.47 -6.51 -0.78
N TRP A 181 9.36 -5.86 -0.41
CA TRP A 181 8.12 -5.91 -1.19
C TRP A 181 8.24 -5.25 -2.55
N MET A 182 8.94 -4.11 -2.63
CA MET A 182 9.16 -3.41 -3.90
C MET A 182 10.17 -4.14 -4.80
N ASP A 183 11.30 -4.59 -4.24
CA ASP A 183 12.44 -5.13 -4.99
C ASP A 183 12.27 -6.58 -5.35
N THR A 184 11.68 -7.38 -4.44
CA THR A 184 11.64 -8.85 -4.57
C THR A 184 10.28 -9.32 -5.05
N ILE A 185 9.20 -8.75 -4.53
CA ILE A 185 7.84 -9.12 -4.91
C ILE A 185 7.37 -8.31 -6.11
N GLY A 186 7.71 -7.01 -6.17
CA GLY A 186 7.40 -6.16 -7.31
C GLY A 186 6.01 -5.54 -7.28
N ILE A 187 5.49 -5.23 -6.09
CA ILE A 187 4.25 -4.45 -5.93
C ILE A 187 4.44 -3.02 -6.43
N ASP A 188 3.34 -2.28 -6.65
CA ASP A 188 3.37 -0.93 -7.21
C ASP A 188 3.36 0.18 -6.15
N GLY A 189 3.31 -0.16 -4.85
CA GLY A 189 3.35 0.82 -3.78
C GLY A 189 2.65 0.37 -2.51
N PHE A 190 2.29 1.37 -1.67
CA PHE A 190 1.73 1.12 -0.34
C PHE A 190 0.54 2.02 -0.04
N ARG A 191 -0.43 1.48 0.67
CA ARG A 191 -1.35 2.25 1.50
C ARG A 191 -0.85 2.14 2.95
N CYS A 192 -0.55 3.26 3.56
CA CYS A 192 0.04 3.29 4.90
C CYS A 192 -1.06 3.42 5.96
N ASP A 193 -1.22 2.35 6.74
CA ASP A 193 -2.18 2.24 7.84
C ASP A 193 -1.82 3.21 8.97
N VAL A 194 -2.82 3.95 9.49
CA VAL A 194 -2.69 4.95 10.56
C VAL A 194 -1.41 5.79 10.44
N ALA A 195 -1.15 6.31 9.24
CA ALA A 195 0.10 6.97 8.89
C ALA A 195 0.43 8.16 9.79
N GLY A 196 -0.58 8.88 10.29
CA GLY A 196 -0.41 9.99 11.22
C GLY A 196 0.15 9.61 12.59
N GLU A 197 0.12 8.32 12.96
CA GLU A 197 0.70 7.80 14.21
C GLU A 197 2.19 7.42 14.09
N VAL A 198 2.72 7.43 12.87
CA VAL A 198 4.12 7.18 12.57
C VAL A 198 4.82 8.53 12.31
N PRO A 199 6.05 8.77 12.81
CA PRO A 199 6.73 10.05 12.63
C PRO A 199 6.89 10.44 11.15
N THR A 200 6.54 11.68 10.82
CA THR A 200 6.62 12.23 9.45
C THR A 200 8.03 12.16 8.88
N ASP A 201 9.06 12.39 9.71
CA ASP A 201 10.46 12.28 9.28
C ASP A 201 10.85 10.87 8.83
N PHE A 202 10.26 9.83 9.46
CA PHE A 202 10.43 8.44 8.99
C PHE A 202 9.81 8.25 7.60
N TRP A 203 8.58 8.74 7.39
CA TRP A 203 7.92 8.62 6.11
C TRP A 203 8.70 9.34 5.01
N ASN A 204 9.13 10.58 5.27
CA ASN A 204 9.90 11.36 4.32
C ASN A 204 11.19 10.63 3.90
N ASP A 205 11.92 10.08 4.87
CA ASP A 205 13.16 9.33 4.61
C ASP A 205 12.88 8.02 3.85
N ALA A 206 11.93 7.22 4.31
CA ALA A 206 11.58 5.93 3.70
C ALA A 206 11.06 6.10 2.26
N MET A 207 10.13 7.04 2.06
CA MET A 207 9.54 7.27 0.74
C MET A 207 10.54 7.86 -0.24
N ALA A 208 11.43 8.78 0.19
CA ALA A 208 12.49 9.31 -0.66
C ALA A 208 13.46 8.20 -1.12
N GLU A 209 13.87 7.33 -0.19
CA GLU A 209 14.77 6.21 -0.48
C GLU A 209 14.14 5.22 -1.47
N ILE A 210 12.90 4.81 -1.25
CA ILE A 210 12.20 3.85 -2.11
C ILE A 210 11.88 4.48 -3.47
N LYS A 211 11.37 5.72 -3.52
CA LYS A 211 11.07 6.43 -4.79
C LYS A 211 12.30 6.67 -5.64
N ALA A 212 13.48 6.88 -5.05
CA ALA A 212 14.73 7.01 -5.81
C ALA A 212 15.01 5.77 -6.68
N LYS A 213 14.59 4.58 -6.22
CA LYS A 213 14.75 3.31 -6.94
C LYS A 213 13.49 2.94 -7.76
N HIS A 214 12.32 3.29 -7.25
CA HIS A 214 11.02 3.00 -7.83
C HIS A 214 10.20 4.28 -8.09
N PRO A 215 10.58 5.11 -9.09
CA PRO A 215 9.99 6.44 -9.30
C PRO A 215 8.50 6.42 -9.64
N ASN A 216 7.98 5.26 -10.06
CA ASN A 216 6.56 5.05 -10.35
C ASN A 216 5.78 4.44 -9.15
N MET A 217 6.38 4.39 -7.97
CA MET A 217 5.69 3.92 -6.77
C MET A 217 4.53 4.87 -6.42
N PHE A 218 3.36 4.29 -6.12
CA PHE A 218 2.21 5.02 -5.59
C PHE A 218 2.09 4.81 -4.08
N THR A 219 1.81 5.88 -3.35
CA THR A 219 1.58 5.84 -1.91
C THR A 219 0.27 6.52 -1.56
N LEU A 220 -0.45 5.92 -0.61
CA LEU A 220 -1.71 6.42 -0.06
C LEU A 220 -1.60 6.40 1.47
N ALA A 221 -1.82 7.53 2.12
CA ALA A 221 -1.79 7.61 3.58
C ALA A 221 -3.22 7.52 4.15
N GLU A 222 -3.39 6.76 5.23
CA GLU A 222 -4.57 6.88 6.09
C GLU A 222 -4.24 7.85 7.22
N ASP A 223 -4.84 9.03 7.21
CA ASP A 223 -4.67 10.01 8.27
C ASP A 223 -5.90 10.93 8.38
N GLU A 224 -6.37 11.08 9.62
CA GLU A 224 -7.48 11.98 9.94
C GLU A 224 -7.01 13.32 10.52
N ALA A 225 -5.85 13.35 11.16
CA ALA A 225 -5.39 14.48 11.98
C ALA A 225 -4.23 15.28 11.36
N LYS A 226 -3.42 14.64 10.50
CA LYS A 226 -2.18 15.20 9.95
C LYS A 226 -2.13 15.15 8.43
N ALA A 227 -3.29 15.03 7.77
CA ALA A 227 -3.38 14.90 6.33
C ALA A 227 -2.56 15.97 5.58
N GLN A 228 -2.52 17.18 6.11
CA GLN A 228 -1.79 18.28 5.51
C GLN A 228 -0.25 18.10 5.60
N GLU A 229 0.26 17.52 6.69
CA GLU A 229 1.71 17.27 6.88
C GLU A 229 2.22 16.14 5.99
N LEU A 230 1.35 15.19 5.62
CA LEU A 230 1.71 14.03 4.82
C LEU A 230 1.60 14.26 3.31
N THR A 231 1.03 15.39 2.90
CA THR A 231 0.85 15.75 1.48
C THR A 231 1.85 16.80 1.00
N GLU A 232 2.63 17.39 1.89
CA GLU A 232 3.74 18.30 1.60
C GLU A 232 5.07 17.54 1.44
#